data_18188d0d88be61ed5699390357d028b1
#
_entry.id   18188d0d88be61ed5699390357d028b1
#
_cell.length_a   1.000
_cell.length_b   1.000
_cell.length_c   1.000
_cell.angle_alpha   90.00
_cell.angle_beta   90.00
_cell.angle_gamma   90.00
#
_symmetry.space_group_name_H-M   'P 1'
#
loop_
_entity.id
_entity.type
_entity.pdbx_description
1 polymer ?
#
loop_
_entity_poly.entity_id
_entity_poly.type
_entity_poly.pdbx_seq_one_letter_code
_entity_poly.pdbx_strand_id
1 'polypeptide(L)'
;NNSRRVINEFEKKTKWMWETFHSDGKTIGKINYVVWSDVYSCPECSEEIVYYSDAFKKKGKEVEFFPEFNCSHCNSLISKNPSKKSSAQKPRRIFNSLFDLVSNKVEEKQKQVPILINYSVGTKRHQKALDQEDRKKIGSIKLQNEQLSNIPCAKIIEGDKSSDPFGCGINYVHEFYTNRILVSLAILVDLINNDSQLGFLMGSMLPKL
;
A
#
# COMPACT_ATOMS: atom_id res chain seq x y z
N ASN A 1 -8.35 -25.53 20.72
CA ASN A 1 -7.78 -24.22 20.99
C ASN A 1 -8.33 -23.20 19.97
N ASN A 2 -9.25 -22.35 20.43
CA ASN A 2 -10.02 -21.42 19.58
C ASN A 2 -9.12 -20.49 18.76
N SER A 3 -8.03 -19.98 19.34
CA SER A 3 -7.08 -19.11 18.62
C SER A 3 -6.50 -19.79 17.37
N ARG A 4 -6.15 -21.08 17.49
CA ARG A 4 -5.62 -21.84 16.35
C ARG A 4 -6.68 -22.06 15.27
N ARG A 5 -7.95 -22.27 15.66
CA ARG A 5 -9.08 -22.36 14.72
C ARG A 5 -9.28 -21.05 13.95
N VAL A 6 -9.30 -19.92 14.66
CA VAL A 6 -9.45 -18.59 14.04
C VAL A 6 -8.30 -18.27 13.08
N ILE A 7 -7.04 -18.57 13.48
CA ILE A 7 -5.88 -18.36 12.62
C ILE A 7 -5.97 -19.20 11.34
N ASN A 8 -6.33 -20.47 11.44
CA ASN A 8 -6.46 -21.36 10.29
C ASN A 8 -7.57 -20.90 9.33
N GLU A 9 -8.69 -20.43 9.87
CA GLU A 9 -9.80 -19.90 9.07
C GLU A 9 -9.43 -18.56 8.42
N PHE A 10 -8.76 -17.69 9.14
CA PHE A 10 -8.20 -16.45 8.61
C PHE A 10 -7.25 -16.71 7.45
N GLU A 11 -6.28 -17.61 7.62
CA GLU A 11 -5.35 -17.97 6.55
C GLU A 11 -6.09 -18.53 5.34
N LYS A 12 -7.08 -19.40 5.53
CA LYS A 12 -7.88 -19.95 4.43
C LYS A 12 -8.60 -18.87 3.63
N LYS A 13 -9.20 -17.86 4.32
CA LYS A 13 -9.94 -16.77 3.68
C LYS A 13 -9.04 -15.75 2.99
N THR A 14 -7.83 -15.52 3.51
CA THR A 14 -6.95 -14.44 3.04
C THR A 14 -5.79 -14.91 2.16
N LYS A 15 -5.44 -16.19 2.18
CA LYS A 15 -4.27 -16.77 1.51
C LYS A 15 -4.11 -16.31 0.06
N TRP A 16 -5.19 -16.34 -0.73
CA TRP A 16 -5.16 -15.95 -2.14
C TRP A 16 -4.68 -14.52 -2.40
N MET A 17 -4.92 -13.61 -1.47
CA MET A 17 -4.46 -12.21 -1.54
C MET A 17 -2.94 -12.08 -1.34
N TRP A 18 -2.33 -13.07 -0.66
CA TRP A 18 -0.92 -13.09 -0.29
C TRP A 18 -0.09 -14.07 -1.11
N GLU A 19 -0.58 -14.48 -2.27
CA GLU A 19 0.10 -15.39 -3.19
C GLU A 19 0.47 -14.70 -4.49
N THR A 20 1.63 -15.06 -5.02
CA THR A 20 2.10 -14.66 -6.35
C THR A 20 2.81 -15.83 -7.01
N PHE A 21 2.84 -15.85 -8.35
CA PHE A 21 3.65 -16.84 -9.06
C PHE A 21 5.13 -16.46 -9.03
N HIS A 22 5.97 -17.46 -8.80
CA HIS A 22 7.40 -17.33 -8.98
C HIS A 22 7.75 -17.12 -10.45
N SER A 23 9.00 -16.75 -10.75
CA SER A 23 9.49 -16.47 -12.11
C SER A 23 9.37 -17.67 -13.09
N ASP A 24 9.16 -18.88 -12.58
CA ASP A 24 8.89 -20.08 -13.37
C ASP A 24 7.43 -20.19 -13.87
N GLY A 25 6.57 -19.28 -13.43
CA GLY A 25 5.14 -19.25 -13.78
C GLY A 25 4.30 -20.38 -13.18
N LYS A 26 4.85 -21.23 -12.33
CA LYS A 26 4.19 -22.44 -11.78
C LYS A 26 4.21 -22.47 -10.26
N THR A 27 5.35 -22.17 -9.66
CA THR A 27 5.52 -22.20 -8.19
C THR A 27 4.82 -21.02 -7.54
N ILE A 28 4.02 -21.29 -6.51
CA ILE A 28 3.35 -20.23 -5.74
C ILE A 28 4.28 -19.78 -4.61
N GLY A 29 4.53 -18.47 -4.54
CA GLY A 29 5.23 -17.83 -3.46
C GLY A 29 4.29 -17.04 -2.55
N LYS A 30 4.65 -16.92 -1.27
CA LYS A 30 3.93 -16.11 -0.29
C LYS A 30 4.47 -14.69 -0.33
N ILE A 31 3.62 -13.71 -0.60
CA ILE A 31 3.96 -12.27 -0.61
C ILE A 31 4.29 -11.84 0.82
N ASN A 32 5.48 -11.25 1.01
CA ASN A 32 5.88 -10.64 2.26
C ASN A 32 5.41 -9.17 2.31
N TYR A 33 5.67 -8.42 1.24
CA TYR A 33 5.18 -7.05 1.04
C TYR A 33 5.21 -6.64 -0.43
N VAL A 34 4.48 -5.57 -0.73
CA VAL A 34 4.48 -4.89 -2.04
C VAL A 34 5.05 -3.51 -1.85
N VAL A 35 6.00 -3.12 -2.69
CA VAL A 35 6.54 -1.76 -2.74
C VAL A 35 5.66 -0.91 -3.64
N TRP A 36 5.22 0.22 -3.12
CA TRP A 36 4.44 1.22 -3.84
C TRP A 36 5.30 2.44 -4.12
N SER A 37 5.11 3.03 -5.27
CA SER A 37 5.76 4.28 -5.67
C SER A 37 4.74 5.38 -5.82
N ASP A 38 5.08 6.56 -5.32
CA ASP A 38 4.36 7.78 -5.65
C ASP A 38 4.52 8.08 -7.14
N VAL A 39 3.45 8.64 -7.72
CA VAL A 39 3.44 9.15 -9.08
C VAL A 39 3.35 10.68 -9.04
N TYR A 40 4.18 11.31 -9.83
CA TYR A 40 4.25 12.76 -9.99
C TYR A 40 4.03 13.15 -11.43
N SER A 41 3.70 14.41 -11.67
CA SER A 41 3.72 15.03 -12.99
C SER A 41 5.01 15.82 -13.17
N CYS A 42 5.63 15.68 -14.34
CA CYS A 42 6.76 16.49 -14.74
C CYS A 42 6.32 17.96 -14.87
N PRO A 43 7.06 18.93 -14.29
CA PRO A 43 6.70 20.35 -14.40
C PRO A 43 6.80 20.91 -15.83
N GLU A 44 7.62 20.31 -16.70
CA GLU A 44 7.85 20.75 -18.07
C GLU A 44 6.88 20.13 -19.07
N CYS A 45 6.81 18.79 -19.11
CA CYS A 45 6.00 18.08 -20.12
C CYS A 45 4.66 17.56 -19.60
N SER A 46 4.40 17.69 -18.30
CA SER A 46 3.19 17.20 -17.60
C SER A 46 2.99 15.68 -17.63
N GLU A 47 3.92 14.91 -18.21
CA GLU A 47 3.87 13.45 -18.21
C GLU A 47 4.10 12.86 -16.82
N GLU A 48 3.58 11.65 -16.60
CA GLU A 48 3.67 10.97 -15.33
C GLU A 48 5.08 10.42 -15.07
N ILE A 49 5.58 10.67 -13.87
CA ILE A 49 6.85 10.18 -13.36
C ILE A 49 6.54 9.17 -12.26
N VAL A 50 6.91 7.91 -12.47
CA VAL A 50 6.89 6.88 -11.42
C VAL A 50 8.18 6.98 -10.64
N TYR A 51 8.14 7.62 -9.47
CA TYR A 51 9.33 8.05 -8.73
C TYR A 51 10.35 6.93 -8.48
N TYR A 52 9.90 5.73 -8.14
CA TYR A 52 10.81 4.61 -7.94
C TYR A 52 11.54 4.22 -9.23
N SER A 53 10.86 4.22 -10.37
CA SER A 53 11.46 3.81 -11.65
C SER A 53 12.50 4.80 -12.16
N ASP A 54 12.28 6.10 -11.88
CA ASP A 54 13.14 7.17 -12.41
C ASP A 54 14.28 7.54 -11.44
N ALA A 55 14.00 7.56 -10.11
CA ALA A 55 14.98 7.96 -9.10
C ALA A 55 15.83 6.80 -8.54
N PHE A 56 15.45 5.54 -8.79
CA PHE A 56 16.20 4.38 -8.31
C PHE A 56 16.68 3.54 -9.49
N LYS A 57 17.98 3.29 -9.55
CA LYS A 57 18.60 2.49 -10.62
C LYS A 57 19.26 1.24 -10.06
N LYS A 58 19.08 0.14 -10.75
CA LYS A 58 19.70 -1.14 -10.40
C LYS A 58 21.16 -1.13 -10.79
N LYS A 59 22.06 -1.35 -9.83
CA LYS A 59 23.50 -1.53 -10.05
C LYS A 59 23.93 -2.90 -9.53
N GLY A 60 23.89 -3.89 -10.41
CA GLY A 60 24.12 -5.29 -10.03
C GLY A 60 23.01 -5.83 -9.12
N LYS A 61 23.34 -6.17 -7.86
CA LYS A 61 22.40 -6.65 -6.84
C LYS A 61 21.82 -5.52 -5.98
N GLU A 62 22.40 -4.32 -6.05
CA GLU A 62 22.02 -3.18 -5.24
C GLU A 62 21.11 -2.22 -6.03
N VAL A 63 20.32 -1.43 -5.30
CA VAL A 63 19.50 -0.38 -5.84
C VAL A 63 20.04 0.94 -5.30
N GLU A 64 20.52 1.78 -6.21
CA GLU A 64 21.09 3.09 -5.90
C GLU A 64 20.03 4.17 -6.07
N PHE A 65 19.91 5.07 -5.10
CA PHE A 65 19.01 6.20 -5.12
C PHE A 65 19.70 7.44 -5.68
N PHE A 66 19.06 8.08 -6.64
CA PHE A 66 19.50 9.34 -7.23
C PHE A 66 18.53 10.46 -6.81
N PRO A 67 18.97 11.41 -5.96
CA PRO A 67 18.12 12.51 -5.51
C PRO A 67 17.74 13.48 -6.65
N GLU A 68 18.56 13.52 -7.70
CA GLU A 68 18.30 14.21 -8.95
C GLU A 68 18.35 13.21 -10.11
N PHE A 69 17.33 13.26 -10.97
CA PHE A 69 17.19 12.35 -12.10
C PHE A 69 16.53 13.08 -13.28
N ASN A 70 16.66 12.55 -14.46
CA ASN A 70 16.06 13.12 -15.65
C ASN A 70 14.67 12.53 -15.92
N CYS A 71 13.72 13.38 -16.28
CA CYS A 71 12.42 12.93 -16.74
C CYS A 71 12.60 12.00 -17.96
N SER A 72 11.98 10.83 -17.93
CA SER A 72 12.06 9.84 -19.01
C SER A 72 11.44 10.30 -20.34
N HIS A 73 10.59 11.35 -20.31
CA HIS A 73 9.88 11.87 -21.49
C HIS A 73 10.56 13.08 -22.12
N CYS A 74 10.94 14.09 -21.32
CA CYS A 74 11.49 15.35 -21.85
C CYS A 74 12.93 15.64 -21.42
N ASN A 75 13.54 14.73 -20.63
CA ASN A 75 14.91 14.85 -20.13
C ASN A 75 15.19 16.05 -19.22
N SER A 76 14.16 16.76 -18.73
CA SER A 76 14.32 17.81 -17.74
C SER A 76 14.82 17.25 -16.41
N LEU A 77 15.68 17.98 -15.71
CA LEU A 77 16.24 17.56 -14.42
C LEU A 77 15.21 17.74 -13.31
N ILE A 78 14.95 16.67 -12.57
CA ILE A 78 13.91 16.59 -11.54
C ILE A 78 14.52 16.26 -10.18
N SER A 79 14.03 16.88 -9.13
CA SER A 79 14.35 16.53 -7.74
C SER A 79 13.17 16.83 -6.82
N LYS A 80 12.85 15.94 -5.88
CA LYS A 80 11.83 16.22 -4.84
C LYS A 80 12.25 17.38 -3.93
N ASN A 81 13.54 17.49 -3.66
CA ASN A 81 14.12 18.50 -2.77
C ASN A 81 15.34 19.15 -3.47
N PRO A 82 15.11 19.98 -4.50
CA PRO A 82 16.21 20.63 -5.19
C PRO A 82 16.97 21.54 -4.26
N SER A 83 18.31 21.47 -4.33
CA SER A 83 19.17 22.44 -3.62
C SER A 83 19.05 23.81 -4.26
N LYS A 84 19.34 24.88 -3.50
CA LYS A 84 19.32 26.27 -4.01
C LYS A 84 20.25 26.51 -5.22
N LYS A 85 21.25 25.63 -5.42
CA LYS A 85 22.24 25.72 -6.52
C LYS A 85 21.90 24.76 -7.67
N SER A 86 20.90 23.89 -7.52
CA SER A 86 20.48 22.94 -8.56
C SER A 86 19.50 23.61 -9.52
N SER A 87 19.61 23.27 -10.80
CA SER A 87 18.62 23.57 -11.83
C SER A 87 17.46 22.60 -11.85
N ALA A 88 17.47 21.57 -10.99
CA ALA A 88 16.42 20.59 -10.91
C ALA A 88 15.09 21.20 -10.48
N GLN A 89 14.02 20.77 -11.15
CA GLN A 89 12.67 21.23 -10.86
C GLN A 89 11.94 20.27 -9.93
N LYS A 90 11.07 20.81 -9.06
CA LYS A 90 10.27 20.00 -8.16
C LYS A 90 9.06 19.41 -8.88
N PRO A 91 8.87 18.10 -8.91
CA PRO A 91 7.74 17.48 -9.59
C PRO A 91 6.45 17.77 -8.80
N ARG A 92 5.30 17.78 -9.51
CA ARG A 92 3.99 18.04 -8.92
C ARG A 92 3.34 16.73 -8.50
N ARG A 93 2.73 16.70 -7.32
CA ARG A 93 1.93 15.55 -6.88
C ARG A 93 0.69 15.39 -7.75
N ILE A 94 0.37 14.15 -8.11
CA ILE A 94 -0.89 13.81 -8.78
C ILE A 94 -1.81 13.23 -7.73
N PHE A 95 -3.06 13.71 -7.72
CA PHE A 95 -4.11 13.19 -6.84
C PHE A 95 -5.18 12.50 -7.66
N ASN A 96 -5.72 11.42 -7.11
CA ASN A 96 -6.89 10.72 -7.63
C ASN A 96 -8.05 10.94 -6.67
N SER A 97 -9.20 11.35 -7.20
CA SER A 97 -10.46 11.39 -6.45
C SER A 97 -11.03 9.98 -6.39
N LEU A 98 -11.14 9.43 -5.19
CA LEU A 98 -11.61 8.08 -4.94
C LEU A 98 -12.74 8.11 -3.90
N PHE A 99 -13.82 7.37 -4.18
CA PHE A 99 -14.85 7.18 -3.16
C PHE A 99 -14.34 6.20 -2.11
N ASP A 100 -14.23 6.69 -0.88
CA ASP A 100 -13.82 5.91 0.27
C ASP A 100 -15.06 5.34 0.96
N LEU A 101 -15.19 4.01 0.97
CA LEU A 101 -16.33 3.31 1.55
C LEU A 101 -16.41 3.47 3.08
N VAL A 102 -15.27 3.63 3.76
CA VAL A 102 -15.21 3.70 5.23
C VAL A 102 -15.65 5.07 5.71
N SER A 103 -15.16 6.15 5.09
CA SER A 103 -15.57 7.52 5.41
C SER A 103 -16.90 7.92 4.73
N ASN A 104 -17.35 7.16 3.74
CA ASN A 104 -18.49 7.43 2.87
C ASN A 104 -18.37 8.80 2.17
N LYS A 105 -17.17 9.13 1.69
CA LYS A 105 -16.83 10.41 1.04
C LYS A 105 -15.94 10.20 -0.17
N VAL A 106 -15.90 11.20 -1.04
CA VAL A 106 -14.88 11.30 -2.07
C VAL A 106 -13.65 11.94 -1.44
N GLU A 107 -12.54 11.23 -1.44
CA GLU A 107 -11.26 11.67 -0.89
C GLU A 107 -10.24 11.81 -2.03
N GLU A 108 -9.40 12.83 -1.94
CA GLU A 108 -8.29 13.04 -2.88
C GLU A 108 -7.01 12.47 -2.28
N LYS A 109 -6.49 11.40 -2.88
CA LYS A 109 -5.28 10.72 -2.42
C LYS A 109 -4.17 10.82 -3.46
N GLN A 110 -2.95 11.04 -3.02
CA GLN A 110 -1.79 11.03 -3.91
C GLN A 110 -1.75 9.71 -4.68
N LYS A 111 -1.59 9.81 -6.00
CA LYS A 111 -1.52 8.65 -6.88
C LYS A 111 -0.29 7.80 -6.54
N GLN A 112 -0.52 6.52 -6.30
CA GLN A 112 0.52 5.52 -6.08
C GLN A 112 0.29 4.32 -6.99
N VAL A 113 1.39 3.68 -7.39
CA VAL A 113 1.36 2.45 -8.19
C VAL A 113 2.23 1.37 -7.55
N PRO A 114 1.80 0.11 -7.57
CA PRO A 114 2.62 -0.99 -7.08
C PRO A 114 3.73 -1.31 -8.09
N ILE A 115 4.96 -1.43 -7.60
CA ILE A 115 6.17 -1.54 -8.44
C ILE A 115 6.80 -2.93 -8.32
N LEU A 116 6.91 -3.45 -7.10
CA LEU A 116 7.73 -4.60 -6.80
C LEU A 116 7.07 -5.44 -5.72
N ILE A 117 7.16 -6.76 -5.88
CA ILE A 117 6.73 -7.73 -4.88
C ILE A 117 7.95 -8.41 -4.28
N ASN A 118 8.04 -8.40 -2.94
CA ASN A 118 8.91 -9.26 -2.19
C ASN A 118 8.10 -10.46 -1.70
N TYR A 119 8.58 -11.67 -1.98
CA TYR A 119 7.86 -12.91 -1.66
C TYR A 119 8.83 -14.01 -1.29
N SER A 120 8.31 -15.06 -0.65
CA SER A 120 9.08 -16.23 -0.24
C SER A 120 8.57 -17.50 -0.95
N VAL A 121 9.51 -18.34 -1.37
CA VAL A 121 9.26 -19.71 -1.80
C VAL A 121 10.01 -20.62 -0.83
N GLY A 122 9.29 -21.35 0.00
CA GLY A 122 9.88 -22.02 1.15
C GLY A 122 10.58 -21.02 2.07
N THR A 123 11.86 -21.23 2.32
CA THR A 123 12.70 -20.35 3.17
C THR A 123 13.42 -19.24 2.40
N LYS A 124 13.40 -19.27 1.08
CA LYS A 124 14.13 -18.32 0.23
C LYS A 124 13.28 -17.11 -0.11
N ARG A 125 13.86 -15.92 0.03
CA ARG A 125 13.24 -14.65 -0.36
C ARG A 125 13.60 -14.28 -1.80
N HIS A 126 12.63 -13.77 -2.51
CA HIS A 126 12.72 -13.34 -3.90
C HIS A 126 12.09 -11.95 -4.08
N GLN A 127 12.45 -11.30 -5.17
CA GLN A 127 11.83 -10.06 -5.61
C GLN A 127 11.54 -10.13 -7.10
N LYS A 128 10.40 -9.59 -7.52
CA LYS A 128 10.05 -9.42 -8.93
C LYS A 128 9.25 -8.13 -9.15
N ALA A 129 9.33 -7.58 -10.37
CA ALA A 129 8.33 -6.60 -10.82
C ALA A 129 6.95 -7.26 -10.90
N LEU A 130 5.90 -6.46 -10.75
CA LEU A 130 4.53 -6.97 -10.87
C LEU A 130 4.24 -7.37 -12.33
N ASP A 131 3.77 -8.58 -12.52
CA ASP A 131 3.18 -9.02 -13.78
C ASP A 131 1.69 -8.62 -13.88
N GLN A 132 1.06 -8.98 -14.99
CA GLN A 132 -0.34 -8.62 -15.25
C GLN A 132 -1.31 -9.29 -14.24
N GLU A 133 -1.03 -10.53 -13.84
CA GLU A 133 -1.84 -11.28 -12.89
C GLU A 133 -1.74 -10.68 -11.48
N ASP A 134 -0.55 -10.26 -11.06
CA ASP A 134 -0.35 -9.56 -9.80
C ASP A 134 -1.15 -8.26 -9.76
N ARG A 135 -1.11 -7.47 -10.85
CA ARG A 135 -1.87 -6.22 -10.97
C ARG A 135 -3.37 -6.43 -10.92
N LYS A 136 -3.89 -7.42 -11.66
CA LYS A 136 -5.31 -7.81 -11.62
C LYS A 136 -5.71 -8.22 -10.21
N LYS A 137 -4.91 -9.06 -9.55
CA LYS A 137 -5.16 -9.51 -8.18
C LYS A 137 -5.23 -8.34 -7.21
N ILE A 138 -4.25 -7.43 -7.23
CA ILE A 138 -4.26 -6.24 -6.37
C ILE A 138 -5.51 -5.40 -6.63
N GLY A 139 -5.88 -5.19 -7.89
CA GLY A 139 -7.07 -4.41 -8.27
C GLY A 139 -8.39 -5.07 -7.91
N SER A 140 -8.43 -6.42 -7.76
CA SER A 140 -9.63 -7.17 -7.37
C SER A 140 -9.87 -7.17 -5.85
N ILE A 141 -8.86 -6.83 -5.04
CA ILE A 141 -9.00 -6.77 -3.58
C ILE A 141 -9.74 -5.48 -3.21
N LYS A 142 -11.01 -5.61 -2.82
CA LYS A 142 -11.87 -4.49 -2.43
C LYS A 142 -12.59 -4.82 -1.12
N LEU A 143 -12.75 -3.80 -0.28
CA LEU A 143 -13.64 -3.90 0.88
C LEU A 143 -15.07 -4.18 0.43
N GLN A 144 -15.77 -5.03 1.15
CA GLN A 144 -17.18 -5.31 1.01
C GLN A 144 -17.96 -4.58 2.08
N ASN A 145 -19.25 -4.28 1.82
CA ASN A 145 -20.08 -3.53 2.76
C ASN A 145 -20.16 -4.20 4.15
N GLU A 146 -20.18 -5.52 4.19
CA GLU A 146 -20.24 -6.31 5.44
C GLU A 146 -18.98 -6.15 6.30
N GLN A 147 -17.87 -5.72 5.71
CA GLN A 147 -16.57 -5.55 6.36
C GLN A 147 -16.39 -4.15 6.98
N LEU A 148 -17.22 -3.18 6.57
CA LEU A 148 -17.04 -1.77 6.95
C LEU A 148 -17.20 -1.55 8.45
N SER A 149 -18.10 -2.29 9.11
CA SER A 149 -18.31 -2.21 10.57
C SER A 149 -17.07 -2.60 11.39
N ASN A 150 -16.15 -3.35 10.78
CA ASN A 150 -14.91 -3.81 11.40
C ASN A 150 -13.73 -2.87 11.17
N ILE A 151 -13.92 -1.78 10.41
CA ILE A 151 -12.89 -0.79 10.11
C ILE A 151 -13.21 0.53 10.80
N PRO A 152 -12.40 0.99 11.76
CA PRO A 152 -12.66 2.27 12.43
C PRO A 152 -12.45 3.46 11.50
N CYS A 153 -13.42 4.36 11.42
CA CYS A 153 -13.34 5.62 10.69
C CYS A 153 -12.80 6.75 11.60
N ALA A 154 -11.56 6.59 12.07
CA ALA A 154 -10.93 7.56 12.95
C ALA A 154 -10.16 8.60 12.15
N LYS A 155 -10.43 9.90 12.35
CA LYS A 155 -9.64 11.00 11.78
C LYS A 155 -8.26 11.08 12.42
N ILE A 156 -7.29 11.49 11.62
CA ILE A 156 -5.95 11.83 12.10
C ILE A 156 -6.08 13.15 12.90
N ILE A 157 -5.53 13.16 14.10
CA ILE A 157 -5.48 14.35 14.95
C ILE A 157 -4.35 15.26 14.44
N GLU A 158 -4.62 16.56 14.34
CA GLU A 158 -3.61 17.55 13.98
C GLU A 158 -2.50 17.61 15.05
N GLY A 159 -1.26 17.65 14.57
CA GLY A 159 -0.06 17.72 15.40
C GLY A 159 1.17 17.96 14.54
N ASP A 160 2.35 18.06 15.16
CA ASP A 160 3.62 18.45 14.51
C ASP A 160 3.99 17.57 13.29
N LYS A 161 3.54 16.33 13.23
CA LYS A 161 3.85 15.37 12.15
C LYS A 161 2.66 15.06 11.23
N SER A 162 1.52 15.69 11.43
CA SER A 162 0.31 15.42 10.65
C SER A 162 0.32 16.10 9.26
N SER A 163 1.18 17.11 9.06
CA SER A 163 1.32 17.80 7.76
C SER A 163 1.73 16.87 6.62
N ASP A 164 2.56 15.84 6.88
CA ASP A 164 3.02 14.92 5.86
C ASP A 164 1.89 14.03 5.33
N PRO A 165 1.11 13.30 6.16
CA PRO A 165 -0.04 12.54 5.69
C PRO A 165 -1.10 13.43 5.04
N PHE A 166 -1.46 14.57 5.61
CA PHE A 166 -2.43 15.50 5.01
C PHE A 166 -1.97 16.00 3.64
N GLY A 167 -0.67 16.29 3.49
CA GLY A 167 -0.08 16.66 2.20
C GLY A 167 -0.16 15.56 1.13
N CYS A 168 -0.44 14.32 1.51
CA CYS A 168 -0.68 13.19 0.61
C CYS A 168 -2.17 12.83 0.48
N GLY A 169 -3.07 13.61 1.12
CA GLY A 169 -4.51 13.36 1.13
C GLY A 169 -4.94 12.23 2.08
N ILE A 170 -4.13 11.92 3.10
CA ILE A 170 -4.46 10.92 4.13
C ILE A 170 -5.05 11.66 5.33
N ASN A 171 -6.37 11.52 5.55
CA ASN A 171 -7.13 12.22 6.58
C ASN A 171 -7.61 11.28 7.69
N TYR A 172 -7.68 9.98 7.41
CA TYR A 172 -8.18 8.95 8.33
C TYR A 172 -7.14 7.85 8.54
N VAL A 173 -7.18 7.23 9.71
CA VAL A 173 -6.21 6.18 10.10
C VAL A 173 -6.25 4.97 9.16
N HIS A 174 -7.43 4.56 8.68
CA HIS A 174 -7.56 3.43 7.75
C HIS A 174 -6.88 3.69 6.40
N GLU A 175 -6.69 4.94 6.00
CA GLU A 175 -6.08 5.32 4.73
C GLU A 175 -4.56 5.08 4.66
N PHE A 176 -3.91 4.82 5.80
CA PHE A 176 -2.52 4.35 5.80
C PHE A 176 -2.36 2.91 5.28
N TYR A 177 -3.46 2.18 5.18
CA TYR A 177 -3.43 0.77 4.83
C TYR A 177 -3.91 0.53 3.40
N THR A 178 -3.27 -0.41 2.71
CA THR A 178 -3.78 -0.89 1.42
C THR A 178 -5.05 -1.72 1.62
N ASN A 179 -5.88 -1.82 0.57
CA ASN A 179 -7.09 -2.65 0.62
C ASN A 179 -6.81 -4.09 1.07
N ARG A 180 -5.66 -4.67 0.69
CA ARG A 180 -5.26 -6.01 1.15
C ARG A 180 -5.18 -6.09 2.67
N ILE A 181 -4.55 -5.11 3.30
CA ILE A 181 -4.43 -5.06 4.76
C ILE A 181 -5.80 -4.83 5.40
N LEU A 182 -6.58 -3.86 4.88
CA LEU A 182 -7.91 -3.55 5.43
C LEU A 182 -8.85 -4.75 5.36
N VAL A 183 -8.93 -5.43 4.21
CA VAL A 183 -9.74 -6.65 4.06
C VAL A 183 -9.25 -7.76 4.99
N SER A 184 -7.93 -7.94 5.12
CA SER A 184 -7.38 -8.94 6.05
C SER A 184 -7.75 -8.63 7.49
N LEU A 185 -7.62 -7.36 7.92
CA LEU A 185 -7.97 -6.94 9.28
C LEU A 185 -9.47 -7.09 9.54
N ALA A 186 -10.32 -6.68 8.60
CA ALA A 186 -11.77 -6.81 8.74
C ALA A 186 -12.21 -8.28 8.89
N ILE A 187 -11.62 -9.20 8.10
CA ILE A 187 -11.88 -10.64 8.21
C ILE A 187 -11.41 -11.16 9.57
N LEU A 188 -10.24 -10.73 10.04
CA LEU A 188 -9.72 -11.16 11.34
C LEU A 188 -10.62 -10.70 12.49
N VAL A 189 -11.04 -9.44 12.48
CA VAL A 189 -11.95 -8.88 13.50
C VAL A 189 -13.28 -9.62 13.49
N ASP A 190 -13.85 -9.89 12.32
CA ASP A 190 -15.09 -10.65 12.18
C ASP A 190 -14.97 -12.05 12.79
N LEU A 191 -13.88 -12.77 12.46
CA LEU A 191 -13.63 -14.10 13.01
C LEU A 191 -13.45 -14.11 14.54
N ILE A 192 -12.82 -13.08 15.10
CA ILE A 192 -12.64 -12.92 16.56
C ILE A 192 -13.98 -12.62 17.21
N ASN A 193 -14.76 -11.69 16.67
CA ASN A 193 -16.06 -11.30 17.22
C ASN A 193 -17.08 -12.45 17.19
N ASN A 194 -17.01 -13.31 16.19
CA ASN A 194 -17.86 -14.50 16.08
C ASN A 194 -17.39 -15.68 16.94
N ASP A 195 -16.22 -15.59 17.56
CA ASP A 195 -15.75 -16.56 18.57
C ASP A 195 -16.09 -16.06 19.97
N SER A 196 -17.03 -16.72 20.65
CA SER A 196 -17.56 -16.28 21.94
C SER A 196 -16.51 -16.09 23.04
N GLN A 197 -15.40 -16.86 23.00
CA GLN A 197 -14.33 -16.75 23.97
C GLN A 197 -13.33 -15.63 23.62
N LEU A 198 -12.93 -15.54 22.34
CA LEU A 198 -11.96 -14.53 21.88
C LEU A 198 -12.60 -13.15 21.82
N GLY A 199 -13.86 -13.03 21.39
CA GLY A 199 -14.61 -11.79 21.39
C GLY A 199 -14.76 -11.18 22.78
N PHE A 200 -15.04 -12.01 23.79
CA PHE A 200 -15.10 -11.57 25.18
C PHE A 200 -13.74 -11.05 25.68
N LEU A 201 -12.64 -11.77 25.41
CA LEU A 201 -11.29 -11.35 25.80
C LEU A 201 -10.88 -10.02 25.15
N MET A 202 -11.14 -9.87 23.84
CA MET A 202 -10.86 -8.62 23.14
C MET A 202 -11.70 -7.46 23.66
N GLY A 203 -13.00 -7.66 23.89
CA GLY A 203 -13.89 -6.65 24.45
C GLY A 203 -13.49 -6.22 25.87
N SER A 204 -12.89 -7.12 26.66
CA SER A 204 -12.41 -6.80 28.00
C SER A 204 -11.07 -6.05 28.04
N MET A 205 -10.28 -6.13 26.94
CA MET A 205 -8.97 -5.46 26.82
C MET A 205 -9.08 -4.07 26.18
N LEU A 206 -10.18 -3.78 25.48
CA LEU A 206 -10.38 -2.44 24.94
C LEU A 206 -10.76 -1.48 26.07
N PRO A 207 -10.11 -0.30 26.18
CA PRO A 207 -10.55 0.71 27.13
C PRO A 207 -12.01 1.06 26.82
N LYS A 208 -12.86 1.03 27.82
CA LYS A 208 -14.23 1.56 27.71
C LYS A 208 -14.08 3.07 27.49
N LEU A 209 -14.23 3.49 26.24
CA LEU A 209 -14.35 4.89 25.87
C LEU A 209 -15.67 5.47 26.36
#